data_38f7f646f0a414a8291157e94d673cc4
#
_entry.id   38f7f646f0a414a8291157e94d673cc4
#
_cell.length_a   1.000
_cell.length_b   1.000
_cell.length_c   1.000
_cell.angle_alpha   90.00
_cell.angle_beta   90.00
_cell.angle_gamma   90.00
#
_symmetry.space_group_name_H-M   'P 1'
#
loop_
_entity.id
_entity.type
_entity.pdbx_description
1 polymer ?
#
loop_
_entity_poly.entity_id
_entity_poly.type
_entity_poly.pdbx_seq_one_letter_code
_entity_poly.pdbx_strand_id
1 'polypeptide(L)'
;STLQKWRNGSFHICAYYQNRIQKIMFPCFVMVMCVCAYMTIRNSPQMIGIRQQVASIFLGYNNWWQIAQNASYFEKHTVSSPFTHLWYLSVEMQFYLIWPLLFWGYCKLSIRNAKRNKQRRGIACWLFGVLALLSVYKMLHKYIPGEDPSRVYYGTDTMAFNIFLGILLGVMRQKYSFCRVTFSTFWRRICVVLSTCTILILFHFVYGTDSLLYQGGMFVISVWYMLLINFIENHKKAVTNSFCANCLAVVGKYSFYLYLWHYPILVLL
;
A
#
# COMPACT_ATOMS: atom_id res chain seq x y z
N SER A 1 3.72 -16.52 -6.86
CA SER A 1 3.29 -16.03 -5.54
C SER A 1 4.07 -16.74 -4.42
N THR A 2 4.18 -16.11 -3.24
CA THR A 2 4.85 -16.68 -2.04
C THR A 2 4.25 -18.04 -1.66
N LEU A 3 2.93 -18.18 -1.78
CA LEU A 3 2.21 -19.43 -1.53
C LEU A 3 2.61 -20.55 -2.50
N GLN A 4 2.87 -20.22 -3.75
CA GLN A 4 3.29 -21.22 -4.74
C GLN A 4 4.71 -21.70 -4.46
N LYS A 5 5.62 -20.79 -4.11
CA LYS A 5 6.98 -21.13 -3.67
C LYS A 5 6.98 -21.99 -2.39
N TRP A 6 6.11 -21.67 -1.44
CA TRP A 6 5.93 -22.46 -0.22
C TRP A 6 5.44 -23.88 -0.52
N ARG A 7 4.41 -24.03 -1.38
CA ARG A 7 3.89 -25.34 -1.77
C ARG A 7 4.92 -26.21 -2.48
N ASN A 8 5.82 -25.58 -3.25
CA ASN A 8 6.90 -26.25 -3.96
C ASN A 8 8.16 -26.46 -3.11
N GLY A 9 8.13 -26.13 -1.81
CA GLY A 9 9.29 -26.24 -0.90
C GLY A 9 10.43 -25.26 -1.21
N SER A 10 10.24 -24.30 -2.12
CA SER A 10 11.27 -23.37 -2.62
C SER A 10 11.21 -21.99 -1.97
N PHE A 11 10.53 -21.85 -0.84
CA PHE A 11 10.47 -20.59 -0.11
C PHE A 11 11.65 -20.45 0.86
N HIS A 12 12.59 -19.57 0.53
CA HIS A 12 13.72 -19.21 1.38
C HIS A 12 13.55 -17.80 1.92
N ILE A 13 13.58 -17.64 3.25
CA ILE A 13 13.39 -16.37 3.94
C ILE A 13 14.49 -15.37 3.54
N CYS A 14 15.77 -15.80 3.50
CA CYS A 14 16.88 -14.94 3.10
C CYS A 14 16.70 -14.38 1.67
N ALA A 15 16.30 -15.24 0.72
CA ALA A 15 16.05 -14.82 -0.65
C ALA A 15 14.83 -13.87 -0.75
N TYR A 16 13.84 -14.01 0.15
CA TYR A 16 12.72 -13.08 0.24
C TYR A 16 13.20 -11.68 0.64
N TYR A 17 13.96 -11.55 1.73
CA TYR A 17 14.47 -10.26 2.19
C TYR A 17 15.47 -9.64 1.19
N GLN A 18 16.38 -10.42 0.64
CA GLN A 18 17.34 -9.99 -0.36
C GLN A 18 16.65 -9.34 -1.56
N ASN A 19 15.61 -10.01 -2.10
CA ASN A 19 14.83 -9.47 -3.22
C ASN A 19 14.07 -8.18 -2.86
N ARG A 20 13.62 -8.02 -1.61
CA ARG A 20 12.95 -6.79 -1.17
C ARG A 20 13.94 -5.64 -1.00
N ILE A 21 15.07 -5.89 -0.35
CA ILE A 21 16.14 -4.91 -0.18
C ILE A 21 16.61 -4.39 -1.54
N GLN A 22 16.95 -5.28 -2.46
CA GLN A 22 17.45 -4.88 -3.79
C GLN A 22 16.41 -4.06 -4.58
N LYS A 23 15.13 -4.44 -4.52
CA LYS A 23 14.10 -3.78 -5.33
C LYS A 23 13.57 -2.48 -4.73
N ILE A 24 13.65 -2.30 -3.43
CA ILE A 24 13.05 -1.17 -2.72
C ILE A 24 14.13 -0.25 -2.16
N MET A 25 15.08 -0.80 -1.38
CA MET A 25 16.07 0.01 -0.69
C MET A 25 17.10 0.62 -1.62
N PHE A 26 17.56 -0.12 -2.64
CA PHE A 26 18.57 0.39 -3.55
C PHE A 26 18.07 1.60 -4.38
N PRO A 27 16.91 1.56 -5.06
CA PRO A 27 16.37 2.75 -5.74
C PRO A 27 16.08 3.90 -4.77
N CYS A 28 15.57 3.61 -3.57
CA CYS A 28 15.34 4.62 -2.54
C CYS A 28 16.66 5.28 -2.11
N PHE A 29 17.72 4.51 -1.90
CA PHE A 29 19.05 5.02 -1.56
C PHE A 29 19.57 5.97 -2.65
N VAL A 30 19.52 5.56 -3.92
CA VAL A 30 19.96 6.40 -5.04
C VAL A 30 19.18 7.73 -5.07
N MET A 31 17.87 7.68 -4.94
CA MET A 31 17.04 8.88 -4.93
C MET A 31 17.39 9.79 -3.74
N VAL A 32 17.49 9.25 -2.52
CA VAL A 32 17.85 10.04 -1.32
C VAL A 32 19.21 10.70 -1.48
N MET A 33 20.21 9.98 -2.00
CA MET A 33 21.56 10.53 -2.24
C MET A 33 21.54 11.67 -3.27
N CYS A 34 20.84 11.49 -4.39
CA CYS A 34 20.72 12.54 -5.41
C CYS A 34 20.01 13.79 -4.86
N VAL A 35 18.92 13.61 -4.12
CA VAL A 35 18.17 14.73 -3.54
C VAL A 35 18.98 15.45 -2.47
N CYS A 36 19.68 14.74 -1.59
CA CYS A 36 20.58 15.35 -0.60
C CYS A 36 21.73 16.12 -1.27
N ALA A 37 22.35 15.57 -2.31
CA ALA A 37 23.38 16.25 -3.07
C ALA A 37 22.86 17.54 -3.72
N TYR A 38 21.69 17.50 -4.35
CA TYR A 38 21.05 18.67 -4.92
C TYR A 38 20.78 19.76 -3.87
N MET A 39 20.18 19.38 -2.72
CA MET A 39 19.91 20.31 -1.64
C MET A 39 21.19 20.93 -1.06
N THR A 40 22.27 20.16 -0.96
CA THR A 40 23.57 20.65 -0.49
C THR A 40 24.15 21.70 -1.46
N ILE A 41 24.11 21.45 -2.75
CA ILE A 41 24.59 22.39 -3.79
C ILE A 41 23.76 23.68 -3.78
N ARG A 42 22.44 23.58 -3.53
CA ARG A 42 21.53 24.73 -3.51
C ARG A 42 21.49 25.45 -2.16
N ASN A 43 22.23 25.01 -1.15
CA ASN A 43 22.15 25.50 0.23
C ASN A 43 20.70 25.57 0.76
N SER A 44 19.93 24.54 0.46
CA SER A 44 18.50 24.51 0.76
C SER A 44 18.24 24.48 2.28
N PRO A 45 17.30 25.29 2.80
CA PRO A 45 16.91 25.27 4.22
C PRO A 45 16.31 23.94 4.64
N GLN A 46 15.83 23.13 3.70
CA GLN A 46 15.30 21.77 3.93
C GLN A 46 16.35 20.76 4.40
N MET A 47 17.64 21.13 4.40
CA MET A 47 18.72 20.29 4.95
C MET A 47 18.69 20.21 6.49
N ILE A 48 17.98 21.12 7.16
CA ILE A 48 17.86 21.12 8.62
C ILE A 48 17.11 19.86 9.07
N GLY A 49 17.71 19.07 9.95
CA GLY A 49 17.11 17.83 10.48
C GLY A 49 17.11 16.64 9.52
N ILE A 50 17.61 16.80 8.27
CA ILE A 50 17.55 15.77 7.22
C ILE A 50 18.21 14.44 7.65
N ARG A 51 19.29 14.48 8.45
CA ARG A 51 20.01 13.27 8.88
C ARG A 51 19.10 12.32 9.67
N GLN A 52 18.31 12.86 10.59
CA GLN A 52 17.38 12.04 11.40
C GLN A 52 16.29 11.43 10.54
N GLN A 53 15.74 12.23 9.60
CA GLN A 53 14.74 11.75 8.67
C GLN A 53 15.30 10.66 7.75
N VAL A 54 16.48 10.84 7.16
CA VAL A 54 17.13 9.84 6.32
C VAL A 54 17.39 8.54 7.10
N ALA A 55 17.86 8.64 8.35
CA ALA A 55 18.01 7.47 9.21
C ALA A 55 16.66 6.75 9.43
N SER A 56 15.59 7.51 9.70
CA SER A 56 14.25 6.94 9.90
C SER A 56 13.70 6.23 8.66
N ILE A 57 14.01 6.74 7.46
CA ILE A 57 13.62 6.13 6.18
C ILE A 57 14.30 4.76 6.02
N PHE A 58 15.64 4.69 6.17
CA PHE A 58 16.37 3.43 5.98
C PHE A 58 16.11 2.40 7.07
N LEU A 59 15.77 2.84 8.28
CA LEU A 59 15.37 1.96 9.38
C LEU A 59 13.87 1.61 9.34
N GLY A 60 13.10 2.16 8.40
CA GLY A 60 11.70 1.78 8.17
C GLY A 60 10.71 2.31 9.21
N TYR A 61 11.01 3.44 9.87
CA TYR A 61 10.09 4.06 10.83
C TYR A 61 9.80 5.54 10.55
N ASN A 62 10.02 6.01 9.33
CA ASN A 62 9.82 7.43 8.97
C ASN A 62 8.38 7.92 9.25
N ASN A 63 7.38 7.06 9.12
CA ASN A 63 6.00 7.41 9.48
C ASN A 63 5.84 7.71 10.98
N TRP A 64 6.47 6.93 11.86
CA TRP A 64 6.47 7.19 13.30
C TRP A 64 7.34 8.38 13.67
N TRP A 65 8.44 8.60 12.95
CA TRP A 65 9.27 9.78 13.10
C TRP A 65 8.47 11.05 12.75
N GLN A 66 7.72 11.07 11.65
CA GLN A 66 6.83 12.17 11.27
C GLN A 66 5.80 12.47 12.38
N ILE A 67 5.17 11.43 12.93
CA ILE A 67 4.25 11.58 14.06
C ILE A 67 4.94 12.17 15.29
N ALA A 68 6.14 11.72 15.63
CA ALA A 68 6.90 12.21 16.78
C ALA A 68 7.35 13.67 16.63
N GLN A 69 7.53 14.14 15.39
CA GLN A 69 7.82 15.53 15.07
C GLN A 69 6.56 16.42 15.03
N ASN A 70 5.37 15.86 15.24
CA ASN A 70 4.08 16.53 14.99
C ASN A 70 4.00 17.14 13.59
N ALA A 71 4.64 16.50 12.61
CA ALA A 71 4.68 16.98 11.24
C ALA A 71 3.31 16.80 10.58
N SER A 72 2.66 17.90 10.22
CA SER A 72 1.43 17.83 9.43
C SER A 72 1.74 17.42 7.98
N TYR A 73 0.96 16.49 7.46
CA TYR A 73 1.01 16.12 6.04
C TYR A 73 0.26 17.13 5.17
N PHE A 74 -0.72 17.83 5.74
CA PHE A 74 -1.71 18.62 5.03
C PHE A 74 -1.44 20.14 5.11
N GLU A 75 -0.57 20.60 6.02
CA GLU A 75 -0.19 22.01 6.11
C GLU A 75 0.68 22.45 4.92
N LYS A 76 0.19 23.45 4.19
CA LYS A 76 0.86 24.00 3.02
C LYS A 76 1.92 25.05 3.35
N HIS A 77 1.96 25.54 4.61
CA HIS A 77 2.79 26.69 5.01
C HIS A 77 4.13 26.33 5.63
N THR A 78 4.36 25.07 5.93
CA THR A 78 5.66 24.60 6.43
C THR A 78 6.58 24.21 5.28
N VAL A 79 7.89 24.44 5.45
CA VAL A 79 8.91 23.97 4.49
C VAL A 79 8.89 22.45 4.49
N SER A 80 8.12 21.88 3.58
CA SER A 80 7.96 20.42 3.49
C SER A 80 9.28 19.75 3.14
N SER A 81 9.64 18.70 3.89
CA SER A 81 10.77 17.87 3.51
C SER A 81 10.49 17.13 2.18
N PRO A 82 11.43 17.05 1.24
CA PRO A 82 11.24 16.31 -0.01
C PRO A 82 11.05 14.80 0.21
N PHE A 83 11.25 14.31 1.42
CA PHE A 83 11.09 12.90 1.78
C PHE A 83 9.81 12.61 2.56
N THR A 84 8.92 13.58 2.72
CA THR A 84 7.65 13.38 3.48
C THR A 84 6.85 12.20 2.96
N HIS A 85 6.71 12.06 1.63
CA HIS A 85 5.94 10.98 1.00
C HIS A 85 6.46 9.56 1.31
N LEU A 86 7.72 9.39 1.77
CA LEU A 86 8.29 8.10 2.11
C LEU A 86 7.75 7.47 3.41
N TRP A 87 6.83 8.17 4.09
CA TRP A 87 6.15 7.60 5.25
C TRP A 87 5.45 6.27 4.93
N TYR A 88 4.80 6.18 3.77
CA TYR A 88 4.09 4.96 3.37
C TYR A 88 5.05 3.82 3.03
N LEU A 89 6.21 4.13 2.46
CA LEU A 89 7.27 3.15 2.25
C LEU A 89 7.72 2.51 3.56
N SER A 90 7.78 3.29 4.65
CA SER A 90 8.11 2.78 5.99
C SER A 90 7.02 1.84 6.51
N VAL A 91 5.74 2.14 6.30
CA VAL A 91 4.63 1.23 6.61
C VAL A 91 4.78 -0.10 5.85
N GLU A 92 5.09 -0.05 4.56
CA GLU A 92 5.34 -1.25 3.75
C GLU A 92 6.56 -2.04 4.24
N MET A 93 7.66 -1.38 4.61
CA MET A 93 8.87 -2.03 5.13
C MET A 93 8.59 -2.77 6.44
N GLN A 94 7.87 -2.17 7.38
CA GLN A 94 7.42 -2.81 8.63
C GLN A 94 6.59 -4.06 8.31
N PHE A 95 5.70 -3.94 7.32
CA PHE A 95 4.90 -5.08 6.88
C PHE A 95 5.76 -6.18 6.25
N TYR A 96 6.73 -5.85 5.38
CA TYR A 96 7.63 -6.85 4.79
C TYR A 96 8.48 -7.56 5.83
N LEU A 97 8.85 -6.88 6.92
CA LEU A 97 9.58 -7.49 8.04
C LEU A 97 8.72 -8.55 8.74
N ILE A 98 7.45 -8.25 8.99
CA ILE A 98 6.53 -9.13 9.73
C ILE A 98 5.92 -10.22 8.82
N TRP A 99 5.87 -10.00 7.52
CA TRP A 99 5.19 -10.87 6.56
C TRP A 99 5.57 -12.35 6.62
N PRO A 100 6.85 -12.75 6.70
CA PRO A 100 7.20 -14.17 6.78
C PRO A 100 6.60 -14.88 7.99
N LEU A 101 6.50 -14.18 9.13
CA LEU A 101 5.88 -14.70 10.36
C LEU A 101 4.36 -14.85 10.19
N LEU A 102 3.70 -13.82 9.67
CA LEU A 102 2.26 -13.87 9.37
C LEU A 102 1.94 -14.97 8.36
N PHE A 103 2.77 -15.10 7.34
CA PHE A 103 2.61 -16.11 6.30
C PHE A 103 2.81 -17.53 6.86
N TRP A 104 3.83 -17.74 7.68
CA TRP A 104 4.06 -19.02 8.35
C TRP A 104 2.90 -19.39 9.29
N GLY A 105 2.43 -18.44 10.10
CA GLY A 105 1.25 -18.62 10.96
C GLY A 105 0.01 -18.99 10.13
N TYR A 106 -0.25 -18.28 9.04
CA TYR A 106 -1.33 -18.61 8.10
C TYR A 106 -1.21 -20.03 7.54
N CYS A 107 0.00 -20.43 7.10
CA CYS A 107 0.23 -21.76 6.56
C CYS A 107 0.01 -22.85 7.62
N LYS A 108 0.53 -22.68 8.84
CA LYS A 108 0.29 -23.62 9.96
C LYS A 108 -1.20 -23.78 10.27
N LEU A 109 -1.92 -22.66 10.40
CA LEU A 109 -3.36 -22.66 10.66
C LEU A 109 -4.15 -23.34 9.51
N SER A 110 -3.76 -23.05 8.28
CA SER A 110 -4.41 -23.61 7.10
C SER A 110 -4.20 -25.15 7.01
N ILE A 111 -2.98 -25.63 7.27
CA ILE A 111 -2.66 -27.07 7.27
C ILE A 111 -3.37 -27.79 8.43
N ARG A 112 -3.31 -27.23 9.64
CA ARG A 112 -3.97 -27.78 10.83
C ARG A 112 -5.47 -27.90 10.63
N ASN A 113 -6.09 -26.87 10.07
CA ASN A 113 -7.52 -26.85 9.80
C ASN A 113 -7.91 -27.80 8.66
N ALA A 114 -7.03 -27.97 7.66
CA ALA A 114 -7.26 -28.91 6.56
C ALA A 114 -7.24 -30.38 6.99
N LYS A 115 -6.37 -30.75 7.94
CA LYS A 115 -6.31 -32.10 8.53
C LYS A 115 -7.53 -32.41 9.39
N ARG A 116 -8.10 -31.38 10.05
CA ARG A 116 -9.21 -31.54 10.99
C ARG A 116 -10.60 -31.50 10.34
N ASN A 117 -10.79 -30.67 9.31
CA ASN A 117 -12.02 -30.60 8.52
C ASN A 117 -11.80 -29.74 7.27
N LYS A 118 -12.23 -30.24 6.10
CA LYS A 118 -12.12 -29.55 4.80
C LYS A 118 -12.80 -28.16 4.81
N GLN A 119 -13.88 -28.03 5.59
CA GLN A 119 -14.68 -26.80 5.76
C GLN A 119 -13.94 -25.71 6.57
N ARG A 120 -13.03 -26.08 7.50
CA ARG A 120 -12.30 -25.15 8.35
C ARG A 120 -11.11 -24.45 7.65
N ARG A 121 -10.78 -24.82 6.42
CA ARG A 121 -9.78 -24.09 5.61
C ARG A 121 -10.10 -22.59 5.44
N GLY A 122 -11.40 -22.20 5.61
CA GLY A 122 -11.88 -20.84 5.52
C GLY A 122 -11.47 -19.91 6.65
N ILE A 123 -11.30 -20.44 7.84
CA ILE A 123 -11.07 -19.63 9.03
C ILE A 123 -9.78 -18.80 8.93
N ALA A 124 -8.71 -19.38 8.35
CA ALA A 124 -7.46 -18.67 8.18
C ALA A 124 -7.56 -17.43 7.24
N CYS A 125 -8.54 -17.41 6.31
CA CYS A 125 -8.76 -16.24 5.45
C CYS A 125 -9.30 -15.06 6.26
N TRP A 126 -10.17 -15.34 7.23
CA TRP A 126 -10.82 -14.30 8.03
C TRP A 126 -9.87 -13.60 9.00
N LEU A 127 -8.72 -14.22 9.31
CA LEU A 127 -7.68 -13.56 10.12
C LEU A 127 -7.30 -12.19 9.55
N PHE A 128 -7.05 -12.12 8.24
CA PHE A 128 -6.68 -10.86 7.59
C PHE A 128 -7.86 -9.87 7.51
N GLY A 129 -9.08 -10.37 7.41
CA GLY A 129 -10.29 -9.54 7.53
C GLY A 129 -10.44 -8.93 8.91
N VAL A 130 -10.23 -9.71 9.97
CA VAL A 130 -10.26 -9.21 11.36
C VAL A 130 -9.16 -8.18 11.59
N LEU A 131 -7.92 -8.43 11.12
CA LEU A 131 -6.82 -7.47 11.23
C LEU A 131 -7.12 -6.16 10.48
N ALA A 132 -7.76 -6.23 9.30
CA ALA A 132 -8.20 -5.06 8.58
C ALA A 132 -9.25 -4.26 9.38
N LEU A 133 -10.26 -4.94 9.92
CA LEU A 133 -11.30 -4.28 10.73
C LEU A 133 -10.75 -3.67 12.03
N LEU A 134 -9.78 -4.33 12.67
CA LEU A 134 -9.09 -3.76 13.85
C LEU A 134 -8.31 -2.48 13.49
N SER A 135 -7.68 -2.44 12.32
CA SER A 135 -6.99 -1.23 11.84
C SER A 135 -7.98 -0.09 11.55
N VAL A 136 -9.12 -0.40 10.93
CA VAL A 136 -10.21 0.58 10.71
C VAL A 136 -10.79 1.07 12.03
N TYR A 137 -11.04 0.17 12.97
CA TYR A 137 -11.50 0.56 14.31
C TYR A 137 -10.53 1.55 14.98
N LYS A 138 -9.22 1.29 14.90
CA LYS A 138 -8.20 2.23 15.41
C LYS A 138 -8.21 3.56 14.68
N MET A 139 -8.44 3.56 13.36
CA MET A 139 -8.59 4.78 12.57
C MET A 139 -9.77 5.61 13.08
N LEU A 140 -10.94 5.01 13.20
CA LEU A 140 -12.15 5.66 13.69
C LEU A 140 -12.01 6.20 15.12
N HIS A 141 -11.39 5.41 16.02
CA HIS A 141 -11.22 5.79 17.42
C HIS A 141 -10.20 6.91 17.65
N LYS A 142 -9.15 6.98 16.81
CA LYS A 142 -8.07 7.98 16.95
C LYS A 142 -8.32 9.26 16.19
N TYR A 143 -9.29 9.26 15.30
CA TYR A 143 -9.63 10.45 14.54
C TYR A 143 -10.48 11.40 15.39
N ILE A 144 -10.04 12.65 15.51
CA ILE A 144 -10.76 13.72 16.20
C ILE A 144 -11.21 14.72 15.12
N PRO A 145 -12.52 14.90 14.92
CA PRO A 145 -13.03 15.87 13.95
C PRO A 145 -12.58 17.29 14.29
N GLY A 146 -12.08 18.02 13.29
CA GLY A 146 -11.58 19.38 13.46
C GLY A 146 -10.10 19.49 13.80
N GLU A 147 -9.42 18.39 14.13
CA GLU A 147 -7.97 18.34 14.31
C GLU A 147 -7.24 17.86 13.05
N ASP A 148 -5.94 18.10 12.99
CA ASP A 148 -5.08 17.60 11.90
C ASP A 148 -5.08 16.05 11.86
N PRO A 149 -5.54 15.44 10.77
CA PRO A 149 -5.64 13.99 10.66
C PRO A 149 -4.29 13.29 10.44
N SER A 150 -3.17 14.00 10.39
CA SER A 150 -1.85 13.47 10.04
C SER A 150 -1.42 12.29 10.90
N ARG A 151 -1.74 12.29 12.23
CA ARG A 151 -1.49 11.15 13.11
C ARG A 151 -2.17 9.86 12.63
N VAL A 152 -3.41 9.99 12.18
CA VAL A 152 -4.20 8.85 11.70
C VAL A 152 -3.71 8.43 10.31
N TYR A 153 -3.33 9.40 9.49
CA TYR A 153 -2.83 9.20 8.14
C TYR A 153 -1.46 8.50 8.10
N TYR A 154 -0.53 8.89 8.97
CA TYR A 154 0.81 8.28 9.06
C TYR A 154 0.83 6.93 9.78
N GLY A 155 -0.14 6.65 10.64
CA GLY A 155 -0.12 5.52 11.55
C GLY A 155 -0.13 4.17 10.83
N THR A 156 0.83 3.30 11.10
CA THR A 156 0.79 1.91 10.63
C THR A 156 -0.44 1.19 11.18
N ASP A 157 -0.79 1.46 12.42
CA ASP A 157 -1.92 0.85 13.12
C ASP A 157 -3.29 1.24 12.54
N THR A 158 -3.37 2.42 11.92
CA THR A 158 -4.59 2.97 11.31
C THR A 158 -4.67 2.70 9.80
N MET A 159 -3.54 2.54 9.11
CA MET A 159 -3.47 2.37 7.66
C MET A 159 -3.20 0.94 7.19
N ALA A 160 -2.89 0.01 8.11
CA ALA A 160 -2.59 -1.38 7.76
C ALA A 160 -3.75 -2.12 7.09
N PHE A 161 -4.99 -1.66 7.23
CA PHE A 161 -6.16 -2.28 6.59
C PHE A 161 -6.01 -2.38 5.07
N ASN A 162 -5.35 -1.42 4.42
CA ASN A 162 -5.09 -1.45 2.98
C ASN A 162 -4.29 -2.69 2.57
N ILE A 163 -3.25 -3.01 3.34
CA ILE A 163 -2.39 -4.16 3.10
C ILE A 163 -3.15 -5.46 3.40
N PHE A 164 -3.87 -5.51 4.52
CA PHE A 164 -4.64 -6.69 4.91
C PHE A 164 -5.77 -7.01 3.93
N LEU A 165 -6.44 -6.01 3.36
CA LEU A 165 -7.44 -6.20 2.30
C LEU A 165 -6.82 -6.82 1.04
N GLY A 166 -5.64 -6.35 0.64
CA GLY A 166 -4.90 -6.92 -0.49
C GLY A 166 -4.52 -8.40 -0.27
N ILE A 167 -4.09 -8.75 0.96
CA ILE A 167 -3.78 -10.13 1.32
C ILE A 167 -5.06 -10.99 1.35
N LEU A 168 -6.11 -10.46 1.95
CA LEU A 168 -7.42 -11.13 2.03
C LEU A 168 -7.90 -11.50 0.62
N LEU A 169 -7.87 -10.55 -0.32
CA LEU A 169 -8.21 -10.81 -1.72
C LEU A 169 -7.34 -11.93 -2.31
N GLY A 170 -6.01 -11.85 -2.15
CA GLY A 170 -5.08 -12.85 -2.67
C GLY A 170 -5.36 -14.27 -2.15
N VAL A 171 -5.73 -14.39 -0.88
CA VAL A 171 -6.10 -15.67 -0.25
C VAL A 171 -7.48 -16.14 -0.71
N MET A 172 -8.46 -15.24 -0.78
CA MET A 172 -9.83 -15.57 -1.23
C MET A 172 -9.85 -16.09 -2.67
N ARG A 173 -9.13 -15.42 -3.57
CA ARG A 173 -9.02 -15.85 -4.98
C ARG A 173 -8.46 -17.27 -5.16
N GLN A 174 -7.58 -17.70 -4.26
CA GLN A 174 -7.05 -19.06 -4.31
C GLN A 174 -8.05 -20.10 -3.81
N LYS A 175 -8.94 -19.70 -2.93
CA LYS A 175 -9.85 -20.62 -2.25
C LYS A 175 -11.23 -20.67 -2.87
N TYR A 176 -11.78 -19.53 -3.25
CA TYR A 176 -13.17 -19.42 -3.68
C TYR A 176 -13.28 -19.15 -5.18
N SER A 177 -14.10 -19.97 -5.87
CA SER A 177 -14.35 -19.82 -7.31
C SER A 177 -15.16 -18.56 -7.62
N PHE A 178 -16.02 -18.10 -6.71
CA PHE A 178 -16.81 -16.89 -6.94
C PHE A 178 -15.97 -15.62 -7.10
N CYS A 179 -14.75 -15.59 -6.52
CA CYS A 179 -13.83 -14.48 -6.76
C CYS A 179 -13.26 -14.45 -8.20
N ARG A 180 -13.46 -15.51 -8.99
CA ARG A 180 -12.93 -15.68 -10.35
C ARG A 180 -14.01 -15.60 -11.43
N VAL A 181 -15.15 -15.00 -11.11
CA VAL A 181 -16.24 -14.80 -12.07
C VAL A 181 -15.82 -13.80 -13.16
N THR A 182 -16.09 -14.16 -14.40
CA THR A 182 -15.89 -13.30 -15.56
C THR A 182 -17.23 -12.73 -16.03
N PHE A 183 -17.23 -11.46 -16.38
CA PHE A 183 -18.40 -10.78 -16.92
C PHE A 183 -18.41 -10.78 -18.44
N SER A 184 -19.59 -10.71 -19.05
CA SER A 184 -19.74 -10.50 -20.49
C SER A 184 -19.09 -9.19 -20.95
N THR A 185 -18.83 -9.04 -22.24
CA THR A 185 -18.16 -7.85 -22.80
C THR A 185 -18.93 -6.56 -22.49
N PHE A 186 -20.25 -6.62 -22.47
CA PHE A 186 -21.11 -5.48 -22.15
C PHE A 186 -20.91 -5.00 -20.70
N TRP A 187 -21.09 -5.89 -19.72
CA TRP A 187 -20.90 -5.57 -18.30
C TRP A 187 -19.47 -5.15 -17.98
N ARG A 188 -18.50 -5.73 -18.68
CA ARG A 188 -17.10 -5.34 -18.53
C ARG A 188 -16.86 -3.88 -18.92
N ARG A 189 -17.43 -3.41 -20.05
CA ARG A 189 -17.32 -2.01 -20.46
C ARG A 189 -17.98 -1.07 -19.44
N ILE A 190 -19.17 -1.41 -18.96
CA ILE A 190 -19.87 -0.63 -17.93
C ILE A 190 -19.01 -0.52 -16.66
N CYS A 191 -18.48 -1.61 -16.16
CA CYS A 191 -17.61 -1.60 -14.96
C CYS A 191 -16.37 -0.71 -15.15
N VAL A 192 -15.73 -0.76 -16.31
CA VAL A 192 -14.57 0.11 -16.61
C VAL A 192 -14.99 1.58 -16.61
N VAL A 193 -16.07 1.95 -17.29
CA VAL A 193 -16.55 3.33 -17.33
C VAL A 193 -16.91 3.82 -15.94
N LEU A 194 -17.72 3.07 -15.20
CA LEU A 194 -18.10 3.43 -13.82
C LEU A 194 -16.86 3.58 -12.92
N SER A 195 -15.88 2.67 -13.03
CA SER A 195 -14.66 2.76 -12.26
C SER A 195 -13.84 3.99 -12.59
N THR A 196 -13.72 4.33 -13.87
CA THR A 196 -13.02 5.55 -14.31
C THR A 196 -13.73 6.81 -13.82
N CYS A 197 -15.07 6.88 -13.98
CA CYS A 197 -15.85 8.00 -13.46
C CYS A 197 -15.70 8.15 -11.94
N THR A 198 -15.75 7.05 -11.18
CA THR A 198 -15.58 7.08 -9.72
C THR A 198 -14.20 7.61 -9.35
N ILE A 199 -13.12 7.17 -10.02
CA ILE A 199 -11.76 7.68 -9.77
C ILE A 199 -11.69 9.19 -10.02
N LEU A 200 -12.24 9.67 -11.15
CA LEU A 200 -12.24 11.10 -11.48
C LEU A 200 -13.05 11.93 -10.47
N ILE A 201 -14.21 11.43 -10.04
CA ILE A 201 -15.04 12.07 -9.02
C ILE A 201 -14.28 12.13 -7.67
N LEU A 202 -13.69 11.04 -7.22
CA LEU A 202 -12.91 11.02 -5.99
C LEU A 202 -11.72 11.99 -6.06
N PHE A 203 -11.02 12.04 -7.18
CA PHE A 203 -9.87 12.92 -7.35
C PHE A 203 -10.27 14.41 -7.37
N HIS A 204 -11.46 14.75 -7.85
CA HIS A 204 -11.92 16.14 -7.97
C HIS A 204 -12.59 16.66 -6.69
N PHE A 205 -13.38 15.82 -6.01
CA PHE A 205 -14.26 16.25 -4.92
C PHE A 205 -13.77 15.87 -3.52
N VAL A 206 -12.80 14.98 -3.38
CA VAL A 206 -12.35 14.48 -2.08
C VAL A 206 -10.98 15.04 -1.75
N TYR A 207 -10.91 15.83 -0.68
CA TYR A 207 -9.66 16.36 -0.15
C TYR A 207 -9.12 15.48 0.96
N GLY A 208 -7.79 15.39 1.08
CA GLY A 208 -7.13 14.56 2.08
C GLY A 208 -7.45 14.92 3.54
N THR A 209 -7.97 16.14 3.77
CA THR A 209 -8.39 16.66 5.09
C THR A 209 -9.85 16.36 5.40
N ASP A 210 -10.63 15.82 4.44
CA ASP A 210 -12.06 15.60 4.65
C ASP A 210 -12.33 14.59 5.77
N SER A 211 -13.13 14.97 6.73
CA SER A 211 -13.48 14.13 7.88
C SER A 211 -14.12 12.81 7.48
N LEU A 212 -14.90 12.82 6.41
CA LEU A 212 -15.58 11.62 5.87
C LEU A 212 -14.59 10.52 5.51
N LEU A 213 -13.37 10.86 5.07
CA LEU A 213 -12.32 9.87 4.78
C LEU A 213 -11.96 9.05 6.02
N TYR A 214 -11.77 9.72 7.15
CA TYR A 214 -11.33 9.11 8.41
C TYR A 214 -12.48 8.46 9.19
N GLN A 215 -13.71 8.84 8.89
CA GLN A 215 -14.94 8.22 9.42
C GLN A 215 -15.37 6.97 8.65
N GLY A 216 -14.45 6.34 7.91
CA GLY A 216 -14.68 5.10 7.19
C GLY A 216 -14.60 5.21 5.67
N GLY A 217 -14.59 6.43 5.11
CA GLY A 217 -14.48 6.66 3.67
C GLY A 217 -13.26 6.01 3.04
N MET A 218 -12.09 6.09 3.68
CA MET A 218 -10.87 5.43 3.21
C MET A 218 -11.04 3.90 3.12
N PHE A 219 -11.73 3.29 4.07
CA PHE A 219 -12.00 1.85 4.04
C PHE A 219 -12.90 1.49 2.87
N VAL A 220 -13.98 2.24 2.65
CA VAL A 220 -14.89 2.03 1.52
C VAL A 220 -14.16 2.15 0.19
N ILE A 221 -13.36 3.20 0.02
CA ILE A 221 -12.50 3.41 -1.17
C ILE A 221 -11.55 2.22 -1.36
N SER A 222 -10.92 1.75 -0.30
CA SER A 222 -9.97 0.63 -0.36
C SER A 222 -10.64 -0.70 -0.72
N VAL A 223 -11.84 -0.95 -0.20
CA VAL A 223 -12.66 -2.11 -0.60
C VAL A 223 -13.03 -2.00 -2.07
N TRP A 224 -13.41 -0.82 -2.53
CA TRP A 224 -13.72 -0.60 -3.93
C TRP A 224 -12.50 -0.84 -4.85
N TYR A 225 -11.30 -0.34 -4.47
CA TYR A 225 -10.07 -0.66 -5.21
C TYR A 225 -9.75 -2.17 -5.17
N MET A 226 -9.98 -2.84 -4.06
CA MET A 226 -9.82 -4.30 -3.95
C MET A 226 -10.72 -5.03 -4.96
N LEU A 227 -11.98 -4.61 -5.09
CA LEU A 227 -12.93 -5.16 -6.07
C LEU A 227 -12.51 -4.86 -7.50
N LEU A 228 -12.02 -3.65 -7.77
CA LEU A 228 -11.50 -3.26 -9.08
C LEU A 228 -10.28 -4.10 -9.49
N ILE A 229 -9.33 -4.31 -8.59
CA ILE A 229 -8.17 -5.18 -8.82
C ILE A 229 -8.63 -6.61 -9.12
N ASN A 230 -9.61 -7.13 -8.36
CA ASN A 230 -10.17 -8.44 -8.61
C ASN A 230 -10.83 -8.53 -10.00
N PHE A 231 -11.55 -7.51 -10.39
CA PHE A 231 -12.18 -7.40 -11.70
C PHE A 231 -11.13 -7.40 -12.82
N ILE A 232 -10.11 -6.55 -12.76
CA ILE A 232 -9.03 -6.45 -13.77
C ILE A 232 -8.32 -7.81 -13.90
N GLU A 233 -7.99 -8.45 -12.80
CA GLU A 233 -7.29 -9.75 -12.81
C GLU A 233 -8.14 -10.88 -13.43
N ASN A 234 -9.47 -10.84 -13.26
CA ASN A 234 -10.38 -11.80 -13.91
C ASN A 234 -10.48 -11.60 -15.43
N HIS A 235 -10.24 -10.38 -15.91
CA HIS A 235 -10.37 -10.02 -17.33
C HIS A 235 -9.02 -9.75 -18.00
N LYS A 236 -7.91 -10.13 -17.39
CA LYS A 236 -6.55 -9.85 -17.82
C LYS A 236 -6.31 -10.13 -19.31
N LYS A 237 -6.71 -11.30 -19.80
CA LYS A 237 -6.55 -11.68 -21.22
C LYS A 237 -7.25 -10.72 -22.20
N ALA A 238 -8.36 -10.14 -21.81
CA ALA A 238 -9.10 -9.22 -22.65
C ALA A 238 -8.57 -7.77 -22.60
N VAL A 239 -7.90 -7.42 -21.50
CA VAL A 239 -7.30 -6.09 -21.28
C VAL A 239 -5.92 -6.00 -21.96
N THR A 240 -5.14 -7.09 -21.97
CA THR A 240 -3.75 -7.08 -22.47
C THR A 240 -3.60 -6.90 -23.98
N ASN A 241 -4.66 -7.05 -24.75
CA ASN A 241 -4.61 -6.93 -26.24
C ASN A 241 -4.85 -5.50 -26.77
N SER A 242 -4.89 -4.50 -25.90
CA SER A 242 -5.09 -3.09 -26.30
C SER A 242 -3.78 -2.32 -26.23
N PHE A 243 -3.55 -1.40 -27.16
CA PHE A 243 -2.42 -0.46 -27.15
C PHE A 243 -2.35 0.31 -25.81
N CYS A 244 -3.49 0.81 -25.32
CA CYS A 244 -3.58 1.50 -24.04
C CYS A 244 -3.13 0.60 -22.85
N ALA A 245 -3.46 -0.69 -22.89
CA ALA A 245 -3.02 -1.62 -21.85
C ALA A 245 -1.51 -1.83 -21.85
N ASN A 246 -0.89 -1.85 -23.01
CA ASN A 246 0.57 -1.95 -23.12
C ASN A 246 1.25 -0.69 -22.57
N CYS A 247 0.75 0.50 -22.87
CA CYS A 247 1.24 1.76 -22.30
C CYS A 247 1.09 1.78 -20.76
N LEU A 248 -0.08 1.40 -20.25
CA LEU A 248 -0.31 1.30 -18.80
C LEU A 248 0.58 0.25 -18.12
N ALA A 249 0.89 -0.86 -18.80
CA ALA A 249 1.79 -1.87 -18.29
C ALA A 249 3.23 -1.33 -18.15
N VAL A 250 3.69 -0.49 -19.09
CA VAL A 250 4.99 0.19 -19.00
C VAL A 250 4.99 1.16 -17.82
N VAL A 251 3.97 2.02 -17.69
CA VAL A 251 3.84 2.93 -16.53
C VAL A 251 3.82 2.14 -15.22
N GLY A 252 3.05 1.04 -15.16
CA GLY A 252 2.99 0.15 -14.00
C GLY A 252 4.34 -0.47 -13.64
N LYS A 253 5.17 -0.81 -14.64
CA LYS A 253 6.52 -1.35 -14.42
C LYS A 253 7.44 -0.33 -13.74
N TYR A 254 7.29 0.96 -14.05
CA TYR A 254 8.11 2.03 -13.51
C TYR A 254 7.42 2.83 -12.40
N SER A 255 6.21 2.44 -11.98
CA SER A 255 5.40 3.16 -10.99
C SER A 255 6.12 3.41 -9.66
N PHE A 256 6.94 2.46 -9.20
CA PHE A 256 7.72 2.64 -7.98
C PHE A 256 8.79 3.74 -8.11
N TYR A 257 9.47 3.83 -9.24
CA TYR A 257 10.44 4.90 -9.51
C TYR A 257 9.74 6.25 -9.62
N LEU A 258 8.58 6.31 -10.29
CA LEU A 258 7.75 7.52 -10.34
C LEU A 258 7.31 7.94 -8.95
N TYR A 259 6.89 6.99 -8.09
CA TYR A 259 6.56 7.25 -6.69
C TYR A 259 7.75 7.82 -5.90
N LEU A 260 8.96 7.34 -6.12
CA LEU A 260 10.14 7.86 -5.41
C LEU A 260 10.48 9.30 -5.81
N TRP A 261 10.38 9.63 -7.09
CA TRP A 261 10.88 10.89 -7.62
C TRP A 261 9.84 12.02 -7.71
N HIS A 262 8.53 11.72 -7.79
CA HIS A 262 7.51 12.75 -8.02
C HIS A 262 7.50 13.84 -6.94
N TYR A 263 7.56 13.46 -5.68
CA TYR A 263 7.43 14.41 -4.58
C TYR A 263 8.68 15.28 -4.38
N PRO A 264 9.92 14.73 -4.37
CA PRO A 264 11.13 15.56 -4.38
C PRO A 264 11.18 16.57 -5.53
N ILE A 265 10.74 16.18 -6.72
CA ILE A 265 10.68 17.07 -7.88
C ILE A 265 9.68 18.22 -7.61
N LEU A 266 8.48 17.93 -7.11
CA LEU A 266 7.46 18.92 -6.82
C LEU A 266 7.85 19.91 -5.69
N VAL A 267 8.67 19.45 -4.74
CA VAL A 267 9.09 20.28 -3.59
C VAL A 267 10.32 21.13 -3.88
N LEU A 268 11.20 20.67 -4.76
CA LEU A 268 12.52 21.29 -5.00
C LEU A 268 12.61 22.10 -6.30
N LEU A 269 11.68 21.90 -7.23
CA LEU A 269 11.59 22.62 -8.51
C LEU A 269 10.37 23.54 -8.53
#